data_8faa67a7d37b377aab0b7d474074485e
#
_entry.id   8faa67a7d37b377aab0b7d474074485e
#
_cell.length_a   1.000
_cell.length_b   1.000
_cell.length_c   1.000
_cell.angle_alpha   90.00
_cell.angle_beta   90.00
_cell.angle_gamma   90.00
#
_symmetry.space_group_name_H-M   'P 1'
#
loop_
_entity.id
_entity.type
_entity.pdbx_description
1 polymer ?
#
loop_
_entity_poly.entity_id
_entity_poly.type
_entity_poly.pdbx_seq_one_letter_code
_entity_poly.pdbx_strand_id
1 'polypeptide(L)'
;MQSFMWIGFAAFFIASLTVGVRLVALWWRNRQLPELLIGLGVLGIGPVGFGCMTFGQILHGDYDTASRVVFGVGIFAASGGAFAKYVFNHTVYHPDSRAVRALATVAGAGLLACCLWEFSTGSSGIRDIGASYFIRTFLQVGCLLWGSIEALRYWRMMRRRTRLGLADPVVTNRFFMWGVGAGAAGVGTAIGITAQLLIGRPPLEIPWVTLSSSMHGLVAAVALWFAFLPTEAYTRFLLERAARHVQA
;
A
#
# COMPACT_ATOMS: atom_id res chain seq x y z
N MET A 1 5.73 -24.94 -3.97
CA MET A 1 5.20 -23.93 -3.06
C MET A 1 6.10 -22.70 -2.92
N GLN A 2 7.37 -22.85 -2.66
CA GLN A 2 8.33 -21.72 -2.54
C GLN A 2 8.35 -20.81 -3.78
N SER A 3 8.38 -21.36 -4.99
CA SER A 3 8.40 -20.56 -6.23
C SER A 3 7.18 -19.65 -6.38
N PHE A 4 5.99 -20.11 -5.97
CA PHE A 4 4.76 -19.31 -6.04
C PHE A 4 4.78 -18.13 -5.05
N MET A 5 5.42 -18.29 -3.90
CA MET A 5 5.56 -17.24 -2.90
C MET A 5 6.36 -16.05 -3.44
N TRP A 6 7.41 -16.35 -4.22
CA TRP A 6 8.26 -15.33 -4.85
C TRP A 6 7.57 -14.61 -6.03
N ILE A 7 6.64 -15.27 -6.73
CA ILE A 7 5.91 -14.64 -7.84
C ILE A 7 5.07 -13.47 -7.34
N GLY A 8 4.29 -13.64 -6.29
CA GLY A 8 3.47 -12.57 -5.73
C GLY A 8 4.30 -11.41 -5.19
N PHE A 9 5.40 -11.71 -4.52
CA PHE A 9 6.37 -10.71 -4.05
C PHE A 9 6.96 -9.92 -5.22
N ALA A 10 7.52 -10.60 -6.22
CA ALA A 10 8.15 -9.97 -7.38
C ALA A 10 7.14 -9.14 -8.19
N ALA A 11 5.92 -9.67 -8.41
CA ALA A 11 4.87 -8.93 -9.10
C ALA A 11 4.49 -7.64 -8.37
N PHE A 12 4.29 -7.72 -7.04
CA PHE A 12 3.99 -6.53 -6.23
C PHE A 12 5.16 -5.53 -6.22
N PHE A 13 6.39 -6.01 -6.08
CA PHE A 13 7.59 -5.19 -6.10
C PHE A 13 7.70 -4.41 -7.44
N ILE A 14 7.62 -5.12 -8.56
CA ILE A 14 7.73 -4.53 -9.90
C ILE A 14 6.59 -3.54 -10.16
N ALA A 15 5.34 -3.94 -9.88
CA ALA A 15 4.18 -3.08 -10.11
C ALA A 15 4.24 -1.81 -9.25
N SER A 16 4.57 -1.94 -7.96
CA SER A 16 4.65 -0.80 -7.05
C SER A 16 5.84 0.12 -7.38
N LEU A 17 6.99 -0.43 -7.80
CA LEU A 17 8.13 0.36 -8.27
C LEU A 17 7.76 1.17 -9.52
N THR A 18 7.22 0.50 -10.54
CA THR A 18 6.87 1.15 -11.82
C THR A 18 5.80 2.23 -11.64
N VAL A 19 4.73 1.90 -10.91
CA VAL A 19 3.64 2.85 -10.63
C VAL A 19 4.12 4.01 -9.77
N GLY A 20 4.88 3.73 -8.72
CA GLY A 20 5.36 4.76 -7.80
C GLY A 20 6.32 5.75 -8.48
N VAL A 21 7.30 5.25 -9.24
CA VAL A 21 8.22 6.10 -10.02
C VAL A 21 7.46 6.95 -11.04
N ARG A 22 6.50 6.35 -11.78
CA ARG A 22 5.67 7.09 -12.73
C ARG A 22 4.88 8.22 -12.07
N LEU A 23 4.27 7.96 -10.91
CA LEU A 23 3.49 8.98 -10.20
C LEU A 23 4.36 10.12 -9.67
N VAL A 24 5.55 9.84 -9.16
CA VAL A 24 6.52 10.87 -8.75
C VAL A 24 7.00 11.68 -9.96
N ALA A 25 7.29 11.01 -11.09
CA ALA A 25 7.65 11.69 -12.34
C ALA A 25 6.51 12.58 -12.88
N LEU A 26 5.26 12.11 -12.75
CA LEU A 26 4.08 12.89 -13.14
C LEU A 26 3.92 14.13 -12.24
N TRP A 27 4.09 13.97 -10.92
CA TRP A 27 4.12 15.11 -10.00
C TRP A 27 5.21 16.12 -10.38
N TRP A 28 6.38 15.65 -10.75
CA TRP A 28 7.47 16.56 -11.16
C TRP A 28 7.06 17.45 -12.32
N ARG A 29 6.23 16.94 -13.24
CA ARG A 29 5.72 17.69 -14.41
C ARG A 29 4.51 18.56 -14.09
N ASN A 30 3.54 18.03 -13.33
CA ASN A 30 2.22 18.64 -13.13
C ASN A 30 2.11 19.39 -11.79
N ARG A 31 3.05 19.16 -10.86
CA ARG A 31 3.07 19.73 -9.49
C ARG A 31 1.81 19.47 -8.68
N GLN A 32 1.07 18.41 -8.97
CA GLN A 32 -0.13 18.04 -8.24
C GLN A 32 0.22 17.20 -7.01
N LEU A 33 -0.06 17.71 -5.82
CA LEU A 33 0.24 17.07 -4.54
C LEU A 33 -0.31 15.63 -4.41
N PRO A 34 -1.54 15.30 -4.86
CA PRO A 34 -2.06 13.93 -4.78
C PRO A 34 -1.18 12.89 -5.50
N GLU A 35 -0.60 13.23 -6.63
CA GLU A 35 0.29 12.33 -7.38
C GLU A 35 1.57 12.00 -6.60
N LEU A 36 2.16 13.03 -5.95
CA LEU A 36 3.31 12.85 -5.07
C LEU A 36 2.98 11.94 -3.89
N LEU A 37 1.88 12.22 -3.20
CA LEU A 37 1.48 11.49 -2.00
C LEU A 37 1.20 10.01 -2.28
N ILE A 38 0.49 9.71 -3.39
CA ILE A 38 0.29 8.31 -3.81
C ILE A 38 1.63 7.69 -4.21
N GLY A 39 2.44 8.39 -5.01
CA GLY A 39 3.74 7.90 -5.47
C GLY A 39 4.66 7.54 -4.29
N LEU A 40 4.81 8.45 -3.33
CA LEU A 40 5.58 8.20 -2.11
C LEU A 40 4.96 7.08 -1.25
N GLY A 41 3.64 7.03 -1.16
CA GLY A 41 2.93 5.96 -0.46
C GLY A 41 3.19 4.59 -1.05
N VAL A 42 3.15 4.48 -2.38
CA VAL A 42 3.39 3.22 -3.11
C VAL A 42 4.86 2.81 -3.05
N LEU A 43 5.79 3.75 -3.29
CA LEU A 43 7.24 3.48 -3.20
C LEU A 43 7.67 3.16 -1.77
N GLY A 44 7.19 3.94 -0.81
CA GLY A 44 7.57 3.81 0.60
C GLY A 44 7.08 2.50 1.22
N ILE A 45 5.82 2.10 0.99
CA ILE A 45 5.29 0.85 1.53
C ILE A 45 5.76 -0.36 0.70
N GLY A 46 5.79 -0.23 -0.63
CA GLY A 46 6.10 -1.31 -1.56
C GLY A 46 7.61 -1.58 -1.69
N PRO A 47 8.25 -1.11 -2.77
CA PRO A 47 9.60 -1.57 -3.12
C PRO A 47 10.66 -1.16 -2.09
N VAL A 48 10.60 0.04 -1.54
CA VAL A 48 11.60 0.47 -0.57
C VAL A 48 11.30 -0.12 0.82
N GLY A 49 10.06 0.03 1.32
CA GLY A 49 9.69 -0.46 2.64
C GLY A 49 9.69 -1.97 2.73
N PHE A 50 8.73 -2.61 2.08
CA PHE A 50 8.59 -4.06 2.09
C PHE A 50 9.78 -4.77 1.47
N GLY A 51 10.37 -4.23 0.38
CA GLY A 51 11.56 -4.76 -0.26
C GLY A 51 12.74 -4.80 0.71
N CYS A 52 13.13 -3.66 1.29
CA CYS A 52 14.26 -3.61 2.22
C CYS A 52 14.01 -4.46 3.48
N MET A 53 12.79 -4.47 4.03
CA MET A 53 12.47 -5.34 5.17
C MET A 53 12.62 -6.83 4.81
N THR A 54 12.13 -7.25 3.65
CA THR A 54 12.24 -8.64 3.19
C THR A 54 13.69 -9.02 2.90
N PHE A 55 14.44 -8.16 2.20
CA PHE A 55 15.86 -8.40 1.94
C PHE A 55 16.68 -8.44 3.24
N GLY A 56 16.41 -7.54 4.18
CA GLY A 56 17.07 -7.57 5.50
C GLY A 56 16.81 -8.86 6.27
N GLN A 57 15.62 -9.47 6.11
CA GLN A 57 15.31 -10.77 6.75
C GLN A 57 15.97 -11.97 6.05
N ILE A 58 16.16 -11.91 4.72
CA ILE A 58 16.69 -13.01 3.91
C ILE A 58 18.21 -13.04 3.96
N LEU A 59 18.86 -11.88 3.94
CA LEU A 59 20.29 -11.76 3.77
C LEU A 59 21.07 -12.34 4.93
N HIS A 60 20.50 -12.47 6.13
CA HIS A 60 21.28 -12.96 7.27
C HIS A 60 20.48 -13.69 8.34
N GLY A 61 20.89 -14.95 8.59
CA GLY A 61 20.57 -15.68 9.82
C GLY A 61 21.24 -15.07 11.08
N ASP A 62 22.25 -14.21 10.92
CA ASP A 62 22.98 -13.58 12.01
C ASP A 62 23.01 -12.05 11.86
N TYR A 63 22.74 -11.36 12.97
CA TYR A 63 22.59 -9.92 13.17
C TYR A 63 23.78 -9.05 12.69
N ASP A 64 24.04 -9.04 11.40
CA ASP A 64 25.02 -8.13 10.81
C ASP A 64 24.49 -6.69 10.76
N THR A 65 25.38 -5.73 10.94
CA THR A 65 25.10 -4.29 10.91
C THR A 65 24.42 -3.89 9.58
N ALA A 66 24.83 -4.48 8.46
CA ALA A 66 24.25 -4.19 7.15
C ALA A 66 22.76 -4.58 7.08
N SER A 67 22.37 -5.74 7.60
CA SER A 67 20.98 -6.20 7.67
C SER A 67 20.11 -5.27 8.49
N ARG A 68 20.61 -4.80 9.64
CA ARG A 68 19.90 -3.84 10.51
C ARG A 68 19.69 -2.51 9.79
N VAL A 69 20.69 -2.01 9.08
CA VAL A 69 20.59 -0.77 8.32
C VAL A 69 19.55 -0.90 7.20
N VAL A 70 19.62 -1.97 6.41
CA VAL A 70 18.66 -2.22 5.31
C VAL A 70 17.25 -2.36 5.86
N PHE A 71 17.06 -3.12 6.93
CA PHE A 71 15.77 -3.28 7.57
C PHE A 71 15.25 -1.95 8.16
N GLY A 72 16.11 -1.16 8.79
CA GLY A 72 15.80 0.17 9.31
C GLY A 72 15.35 1.12 8.20
N VAL A 73 16.06 1.16 7.07
CA VAL A 73 15.64 1.92 5.88
C VAL A 73 14.23 1.50 5.43
N GLY A 74 13.96 0.19 5.41
CA GLY A 74 12.63 -0.34 5.10
C GLY A 74 11.55 0.15 6.06
N ILE A 75 11.81 0.14 7.36
CA ILE A 75 10.90 0.63 8.40
C ILE A 75 10.56 2.12 8.18
N PHE A 76 11.58 2.97 8.02
CA PHE A 76 11.37 4.39 7.81
C PHE A 76 10.63 4.67 6.50
N ALA A 77 10.99 3.99 5.42
CA ALA A 77 10.32 4.14 4.13
C ALA A 77 8.85 3.72 4.18
N ALA A 78 8.55 2.56 4.79
CA ALA A 78 7.18 2.08 4.94
C ALA A 78 6.34 3.02 5.82
N SER A 79 6.90 3.55 6.89
CA SER A 79 6.23 4.50 7.79
C SER A 79 6.00 5.85 7.11
N GLY A 80 6.99 6.38 6.38
CA GLY A 80 6.84 7.58 5.57
C GLY A 80 5.79 7.42 4.46
N GLY A 81 5.77 6.26 3.79
CA GLY A 81 4.76 5.91 2.81
C GLY A 81 3.36 5.82 3.39
N ALA A 82 3.21 5.23 4.59
CA ALA A 82 1.93 5.18 5.31
C ALA A 82 1.46 6.59 5.71
N PHE A 83 2.36 7.43 6.21
CA PHE A 83 2.05 8.82 6.51
C PHE A 83 1.59 9.59 5.26
N ALA A 84 2.30 9.44 4.13
CA ALA A 84 1.88 10.05 2.87
C ALA A 84 0.47 9.64 2.46
N LYS A 85 0.07 8.37 2.69
CA LYS A 85 -1.30 7.89 2.45
C LYS A 85 -2.33 8.49 3.41
N TYR A 86 -2.01 8.68 4.70
CA TYR A 86 -2.88 9.41 5.62
C TYR A 86 -3.11 10.84 5.15
N VAL A 87 -2.05 11.55 4.75
CA VAL A 87 -2.14 12.91 4.21
C VAL A 87 -2.94 12.92 2.92
N PHE A 88 -2.73 11.94 2.02
CA PHE A 88 -3.53 11.80 0.80
C PHE A 88 -5.02 11.63 1.10
N ASN A 89 -5.38 10.73 2.01
CA ASN A 89 -6.78 10.49 2.38
C ASN A 89 -7.45 11.76 2.94
N HIS A 90 -6.72 12.53 3.77
CA HIS A 90 -7.20 13.83 4.23
C HIS A 90 -7.38 14.80 3.07
N THR A 91 -6.34 15.00 2.26
CA THR A 91 -6.31 16.06 1.24
C THR A 91 -7.31 15.82 0.11
N VAL A 92 -7.54 14.56 -0.26
CA VAL A 92 -8.38 14.21 -1.42
C VAL A 92 -9.83 13.93 -1.03
N TYR A 93 -10.04 13.19 0.06
CA TYR A 93 -11.40 12.76 0.42
C TYR A 93 -12.05 13.64 1.49
N HIS A 94 -11.27 14.31 2.35
CA HIS A 94 -11.79 15.08 3.49
C HIS A 94 -11.01 16.39 3.71
N PRO A 95 -10.85 17.27 2.69
CA PRO A 95 -9.97 18.44 2.78
C PRO A 95 -10.34 19.41 3.91
N ASP A 96 -11.63 19.56 4.21
CA ASP A 96 -12.15 20.50 5.19
C ASP A 96 -12.29 19.93 6.61
N SER A 97 -12.03 18.62 6.78
CA SER A 97 -12.23 17.95 8.06
C SER A 97 -11.03 18.14 9.00
N ARG A 98 -11.24 18.94 10.06
CA ARG A 98 -10.23 19.12 11.13
C ARG A 98 -9.93 17.80 11.87
N ALA A 99 -10.94 16.96 12.08
CA ALA A 99 -10.79 15.67 12.74
C ALA A 99 -9.91 14.71 11.93
N VAL A 100 -10.10 14.65 10.61
CA VAL A 100 -9.30 13.82 9.72
C VAL A 100 -7.87 14.32 9.62
N ARG A 101 -7.67 15.66 9.63
CA ARG A 101 -6.33 16.27 9.71
C ARG A 101 -5.62 15.87 11.01
N ALA A 102 -6.30 16.00 12.14
CA ALA A 102 -5.78 15.60 13.44
C ALA A 102 -5.42 14.10 13.47
N LEU A 103 -6.28 13.23 12.92
CA LEU A 103 -5.99 11.79 12.78
C LEU A 103 -4.72 11.55 11.97
N ALA A 104 -4.56 12.20 10.81
CA ALA A 104 -3.37 12.06 9.98
C ALA A 104 -2.11 12.52 10.72
N THR A 105 -2.18 13.63 11.47
CA THR A 105 -1.06 14.15 12.27
C THR A 105 -0.69 13.21 13.41
N VAL A 106 -1.69 12.70 14.16
CA VAL A 106 -1.45 11.75 15.26
C VAL A 106 -0.88 10.43 14.74
N ALA A 107 -1.43 9.91 13.62
CA ALA A 107 -0.89 8.70 12.99
C ALA A 107 0.55 8.91 12.52
N GLY A 108 0.88 10.05 11.92
CA GLY A 108 2.24 10.39 11.51
C GLY A 108 3.21 10.49 12.69
N ALA A 109 2.80 11.17 13.77
CA ALA A 109 3.59 11.26 15.00
C ALA A 109 3.79 9.87 15.63
N GLY A 110 2.75 9.04 15.67
CA GLY A 110 2.83 7.66 16.17
C GLY A 110 3.78 6.80 15.35
N LEU A 111 3.70 6.87 14.01
CA LEU A 111 4.61 6.16 13.12
C LEU A 111 6.07 6.59 13.34
N LEU A 112 6.33 7.89 13.46
CA LEU A 112 7.67 8.41 13.74
C LEU A 112 8.18 7.98 15.11
N ALA A 113 7.36 8.10 16.15
CA ALA A 113 7.71 7.68 17.50
C ALA A 113 8.07 6.20 17.57
N CYS A 114 7.28 5.31 16.90
CA CYS A 114 7.59 3.88 16.81
C CYS A 114 8.92 3.64 16.08
N CYS A 115 9.18 4.33 14.96
CA CYS A 115 10.45 4.20 14.25
C CYS A 115 11.65 4.61 15.11
N LEU A 116 11.56 5.75 15.79
CA LEU A 116 12.63 6.23 16.67
C LEU A 116 12.86 5.29 17.86
N TRP A 117 11.78 4.74 18.42
CA TRP A 117 11.86 3.75 19.50
C TRP A 117 12.56 2.47 19.02
N GLU A 118 12.11 1.89 17.90
CA GLU A 118 12.71 0.67 17.33
C GLU A 118 14.19 0.89 16.99
N PHE A 119 14.54 2.07 16.52
CA PHE A 119 15.93 2.42 16.21
C PHE A 119 16.79 2.61 17.47
N SER A 120 16.26 3.29 18.50
CA SER A 120 17.00 3.58 19.75
C SER A 120 17.23 2.33 20.61
N THR A 121 16.27 1.39 20.60
CA THR A 121 16.36 0.14 21.38
C THR A 121 17.06 -0.99 20.64
N GLY A 122 17.39 -0.80 19.36
CA GLY A 122 17.93 -1.84 18.50
C GLY A 122 16.94 -2.99 18.24
N SER A 123 15.69 -2.85 18.69
CA SER A 123 14.60 -3.82 18.45
C SER A 123 14.10 -3.66 17.01
N SER A 124 14.91 -4.04 16.04
CA SER A 124 14.61 -3.89 14.62
C SER A 124 13.56 -4.89 14.09
N GLY A 125 12.78 -5.49 14.97
CA GLY A 125 11.60 -6.28 14.59
C GLY A 125 11.84 -7.63 13.91
N ILE A 126 13.09 -8.04 13.71
CA ILE A 126 13.37 -9.34 13.05
C ILE A 126 13.09 -10.49 14.03
N ARG A 127 13.48 -10.37 15.29
CA ARG A 127 13.24 -11.39 16.33
C ARG A 127 12.65 -10.80 17.62
N ASP A 128 13.00 -9.57 17.99
CA ASP A 128 12.43 -8.89 19.17
C ASP A 128 11.20 -8.10 18.78
N ILE A 129 10.05 -8.75 18.79
CA ILE A 129 8.77 -8.17 18.42
C ILE A 129 8.23 -7.38 19.62
N GLY A 130 8.57 -6.11 19.68
CA GLY A 130 8.06 -5.19 20.69
C GLY A 130 6.70 -4.59 20.37
N ALA A 131 6.08 -3.93 21.33
CA ALA A 131 4.80 -3.24 21.15
C ALA A 131 4.84 -2.19 20.04
N SER A 132 5.97 -1.50 19.85
CA SER A 132 6.19 -0.50 18.80
C SER A 132 5.99 -1.07 17.39
N TYR A 133 6.50 -2.28 17.13
CA TYR A 133 6.30 -2.98 15.85
C TYR A 133 4.81 -3.19 15.56
N PHE A 134 4.04 -3.67 16.54
CA PHE A 134 2.60 -3.90 16.35
C PHE A 134 1.84 -2.60 16.15
N ILE A 135 2.10 -1.57 16.96
CA ILE A 135 1.48 -0.24 16.83
C ILE A 135 1.76 0.33 15.45
N ARG A 136 3.02 0.33 15.02
CA ARG A 136 3.43 0.82 13.69
C ARG A 136 2.72 0.07 12.57
N THR A 137 2.69 -1.26 12.64
CA THR A 137 2.06 -2.08 11.60
C THR A 137 0.54 -1.92 11.59
N PHE A 138 -0.11 -1.76 12.75
CA PHE A 138 -1.54 -1.43 12.81
C PHE A 138 -1.83 -0.07 12.16
N LEU A 139 -0.99 0.93 12.39
CA LEU A 139 -1.13 2.23 11.71
C LEU A 139 -0.95 2.09 10.19
N GLN A 140 -0.02 1.27 9.72
CA GLN A 140 0.17 0.99 8.30
C GLN A 140 -1.04 0.26 7.69
N VAL A 141 -1.57 -0.75 8.36
CA VAL A 141 -2.82 -1.43 7.96
C VAL A 141 -3.97 -0.44 7.92
N GLY A 142 -4.09 0.39 8.95
CA GLY A 142 -5.13 1.41 9.05
C GLY A 142 -5.17 2.36 7.85
N CYS A 143 -4.03 2.88 7.40
CA CYS A 143 -3.98 3.76 6.23
C CYS A 143 -4.37 3.05 4.93
N LEU A 144 -4.03 1.78 4.77
CA LEU A 144 -4.37 0.98 3.58
C LEU A 144 -5.87 0.67 3.53
N LEU A 145 -6.44 0.18 4.63
CA LEU A 145 -7.86 -0.15 4.71
C LEU A 145 -8.74 1.10 4.61
N TRP A 146 -8.36 2.19 5.28
CA TRP A 146 -9.08 3.45 5.15
C TRP A 146 -9.05 3.96 3.70
N GLY A 147 -7.87 4.01 3.07
CA GLY A 147 -7.75 4.40 1.66
C GLY A 147 -8.55 3.52 0.71
N SER A 148 -8.63 2.20 1.00
CA SER A 148 -9.49 1.27 0.27
C SER A 148 -10.98 1.62 0.40
N ILE A 149 -11.44 1.85 1.62
CA ILE A 149 -12.85 2.19 1.90
C ILE A 149 -13.25 3.48 1.18
N GLU A 150 -12.42 4.53 1.27
CA GLU A 150 -12.72 5.81 0.62
C GLU A 150 -12.70 5.71 -0.91
N ALA A 151 -11.73 5.00 -1.47
CA ALA A 151 -11.66 4.76 -2.91
C ALA A 151 -12.90 4.00 -3.42
N LEU A 152 -13.36 2.96 -2.70
CA LEU A 152 -14.55 2.19 -3.06
C LEU A 152 -15.84 3.00 -2.87
N ARG A 153 -15.91 3.89 -1.86
CA ARG A 153 -17.02 4.84 -1.68
C ARG A 153 -17.07 5.81 -2.85
N TYR A 154 -15.93 6.38 -3.22
CA TYR A 154 -15.82 7.30 -4.34
C TYR A 154 -16.15 6.62 -5.67
N TRP A 155 -15.68 5.38 -5.88
CA TRP A 155 -16.06 4.56 -7.03
C TRP A 155 -17.58 4.36 -7.14
N ARG A 156 -18.28 4.04 -6.03
CA ARG A 156 -19.75 3.87 -6.03
C ARG A 156 -20.46 5.15 -6.47
N MET A 157 -19.99 6.30 -6.02
CA MET A 157 -20.52 7.61 -6.42
C MET A 157 -20.25 7.88 -7.90
N MET A 158 -19.01 7.68 -8.36
CA MET A 158 -18.60 7.91 -9.75
C MET A 158 -19.31 6.95 -10.71
N ARG A 159 -19.54 5.70 -10.33
CA ARG A 159 -20.28 4.72 -11.14
C ARG A 159 -21.70 5.16 -11.44
N ARG A 160 -22.39 5.84 -10.50
CA ARG A 160 -23.73 6.41 -10.76
C ARG A 160 -23.64 7.53 -11.80
N ARG A 161 -22.63 8.39 -11.72
CA ARG A 161 -22.39 9.46 -12.69
C ARG A 161 -22.02 8.93 -14.08
N THR A 162 -21.22 7.87 -14.14
CA THR A 162 -20.85 7.21 -15.42
C THR A 162 -22.05 6.67 -16.15
N ARG A 163 -23.04 6.09 -15.44
CA ARG A 163 -24.30 5.63 -16.05
C ARG A 163 -25.15 6.76 -16.67
N LEU A 164 -24.95 7.97 -16.20
CA LEU A 164 -25.61 9.18 -16.71
C LEU A 164 -24.76 9.92 -17.76
N GLY A 165 -23.62 9.35 -18.18
CA GLY A 165 -22.68 10.01 -19.10
C GLY A 165 -21.90 11.18 -18.49
N LEU A 166 -21.98 11.39 -17.16
CA LEU A 166 -21.41 12.55 -16.46
C LEU A 166 -20.01 12.29 -15.88
N ALA A 167 -19.45 11.11 -16.05
CA ALA A 167 -18.11 10.77 -15.56
C ALA A 167 -17.39 9.81 -16.50
N ASP A 168 -16.08 9.97 -16.61
CA ASP A 168 -15.20 9.11 -17.38
C ASP A 168 -15.17 7.69 -16.79
N PRO A 169 -15.49 6.64 -17.57
CA PRO A 169 -15.49 5.26 -17.11
C PRO A 169 -14.08 4.76 -16.74
N VAL A 170 -13.02 5.26 -17.37
CA VAL A 170 -11.63 4.89 -17.07
C VAL A 170 -11.22 5.44 -15.70
N VAL A 171 -11.55 6.71 -15.44
CA VAL A 171 -11.30 7.34 -14.13
C VAL A 171 -12.12 6.64 -13.04
N THR A 172 -13.38 6.33 -13.31
CA THR A 172 -14.26 5.58 -12.39
C THR A 172 -13.65 4.23 -12.04
N ASN A 173 -13.18 3.47 -13.03
CA ASN A 173 -12.54 2.17 -12.82
C ASN A 173 -11.22 2.28 -12.04
N ARG A 174 -10.48 3.37 -12.21
CA ARG A 174 -9.23 3.63 -11.45
C ARG A 174 -9.48 3.61 -9.94
N PHE A 175 -10.56 4.26 -9.47
CA PHE A 175 -10.91 4.22 -8.04
C PHE A 175 -11.26 2.81 -7.56
N PHE A 176 -11.94 2.01 -8.38
CA PHE A 176 -12.21 0.62 -8.05
C PHE A 176 -10.92 -0.19 -7.89
N MET A 177 -10.06 -0.16 -8.89
CA MET A 177 -8.80 -0.90 -8.87
C MET A 177 -7.89 -0.42 -7.73
N TRP A 178 -7.81 0.89 -7.49
CA TRP A 178 -7.08 1.44 -6.36
C TRP A 178 -7.61 0.92 -5.01
N GLY A 179 -8.95 0.92 -4.84
CA GLY A 179 -9.58 0.41 -3.63
C GLY A 179 -9.31 -1.09 -3.42
N VAL A 180 -9.41 -1.91 -4.47
CA VAL A 180 -9.10 -3.35 -4.41
C VAL A 180 -7.63 -3.58 -4.08
N GLY A 181 -6.70 -2.85 -4.73
CA GLY A 181 -5.27 -3.00 -4.50
C GLY A 181 -4.86 -2.63 -3.07
N ALA A 182 -5.33 -1.47 -2.57
CA ALA A 182 -5.06 -1.03 -1.21
C ALA A 182 -5.70 -1.97 -0.17
N GLY A 183 -6.92 -2.45 -0.44
CA GLY A 183 -7.62 -3.41 0.43
C GLY A 183 -6.90 -4.74 0.50
N ALA A 184 -6.47 -5.29 -0.63
CA ALA A 184 -5.70 -6.53 -0.67
C ALA A 184 -4.39 -6.40 0.13
N ALA A 185 -3.63 -5.32 -0.10
CA ALA A 185 -2.41 -5.09 0.66
C ALA A 185 -2.67 -4.95 2.17
N GLY A 186 -3.72 -4.20 2.56
CA GLY A 186 -4.11 -4.02 3.96
C GLY A 186 -4.54 -5.32 4.63
N VAL A 187 -5.40 -6.12 3.97
CA VAL A 187 -5.87 -7.41 4.49
C VAL A 187 -4.72 -8.41 4.60
N GLY A 188 -3.87 -8.51 3.57
CA GLY A 188 -2.70 -9.39 3.61
C GLY A 188 -1.75 -9.05 4.76
N THR A 189 -1.49 -7.75 5.00
CA THR A 189 -0.67 -7.30 6.14
C THR A 189 -1.37 -7.59 7.48
N ALA A 190 -2.70 -7.37 7.57
CA ALA A 190 -3.47 -7.66 8.78
C ALA A 190 -3.44 -9.14 9.14
N ILE A 191 -3.57 -10.04 8.14
CA ILE A 191 -3.43 -11.49 8.34
C ILE A 191 -2.04 -11.81 8.88
N GLY A 192 -0.99 -11.25 8.25
CA GLY A 192 0.39 -11.48 8.68
C GLY A 192 0.66 -11.09 10.12
N ILE A 193 0.27 -9.86 10.52
CA ILE A 193 0.48 -9.37 11.89
C ILE A 193 -0.35 -10.15 12.92
N THR A 194 -1.59 -10.50 12.58
CA THR A 194 -2.44 -11.29 13.46
C THR A 194 -1.88 -12.70 13.70
N ALA A 195 -1.42 -13.35 12.63
CA ALA A 195 -0.78 -14.65 12.76
C ALA A 195 0.52 -14.57 13.59
N GLN A 196 1.32 -13.52 13.41
CA GLN A 196 2.52 -13.29 14.21
C GLN A 196 2.21 -13.07 15.68
N LEU A 197 1.14 -12.33 16.01
CA LEU A 197 0.66 -12.13 17.38
C LEU A 197 0.23 -13.45 18.05
N LEU A 198 -0.48 -14.30 17.28
CA LEU A 198 -1.04 -15.54 17.83
C LEU A 198 -0.03 -16.69 17.92
N ILE A 199 0.90 -16.75 16.97
CA ILE A 199 1.83 -17.88 16.81
C ILE A 199 3.22 -17.57 17.41
N GLY A 200 3.56 -16.26 17.52
CA GLY A 200 4.87 -15.82 18.03
C GLY A 200 6.04 -16.06 17.07
N ARG A 201 5.77 -16.28 15.77
CA ARG A 201 6.79 -16.51 14.74
C ARG A 201 6.70 -15.46 13.63
N PRO A 202 7.81 -15.11 12.96
CA PRO A 202 7.80 -14.22 11.81
C PRO A 202 6.87 -14.74 10.70
N PRO A 203 6.12 -13.87 10.00
CA PRO A 203 5.18 -14.28 8.95
C PRO A 203 5.80 -15.14 7.86
N LEU A 204 7.08 -14.91 7.51
CA LEU A 204 7.80 -15.69 6.50
C LEU A 204 8.06 -17.15 6.92
N GLU A 205 8.07 -17.44 8.21
CA GLU A 205 8.24 -18.80 8.75
C GLU A 205 6.92 -19.59 8.79
N ILE A 206 5.78 -18.91 8.53
CA ILE A 206 4.45 -19.53 8.56
C ILE A 206 3.95 -19.75 7.12
N PRO A 207 3.97 -20.99 6.59
CA PRO A 207 3.75 -21.25 5.16
C PRO A 207 2.43 -20.73 4.62
N TRP A 208 1.32 -20.89 5.36
CA TRP A 208 0.01 -20.41 4.91
C TRP A 208 -0.11 -18.89 4.92
N VAL A 209 0.58 -18.19 5.85
CA VAL A 209 0.65 -16.73 5.89
C VAL A 209 1.40 -16.20 4.69
N THR A 210 2.54 -16.82 4.38
CA THR A 210 3.37 -16.43 3.25
C THR A 210 2.65 -16.67 1.92
N LEU A 211 1.91 -17.78 1.80
CA LEU A 211 1.06 -18.05 0.64
C LEU A 211 -0.06 -17.00 0.52
N SER A 212 -0.76 -16.71 1.60
CA SER A 212 -1.80 -15.68 1.65
C SER A 212 -1.25 -14.30 1.27
N SER A 213 -0.11 -13.90 1.82
CA SER A 213 0.56 -12.64 1.51
C SER A 213 0.94 -12.54 0.04
N SER A 214 1.44 -13.64 -0.56
CA SER A 214 1.74 -13.72 -1.98
C SER A 214 0.50 -13.52 -2.86
N MET A 215 -0.61 -14.16 -2.52
CA MET A 215 -1.88 -13.98 -3.24
C MET A 215 -2.39 -12.53 -3.14
N HIS A 216 -2.38 -11.94 -1.94
CA HIS A 216 -2.78 -10.55 -1.75
C HIS A 216 -1.84 -9.58 -2.46
N GLY A 217 -0.54 -9.86 -2.46
CA GLY A 217 0.47 -9.12 -3.22
C GLY A 217 0.21 -9.16 -4.73
N LEU A 218 -0.14 -10.34 -5.27
CA LEU A 218 -0.49 -10.48 -6.69
C LEU A 218 -1.76 -9.70 -7.05
N VAL A 219 -2.80 -9.79 -6.23
CA VAL A 219 -4.04 -9.01 -6.42
C VAL A 219 -3.74 -7.51 -6.38
N ALA A 220 -2.93 -7.06 -5.41
CA ALA A 220 -2.53 -5.66 -5.30
C ALA A 220 -1.70 -5.20 -6.52
N ALA A 221 -0.78 -6.04 -7.01
CA ALA A 221 0.03 -5.76 -8.20
C ALA A 221 -0.83 -5.56 -9.45
N VAL A 222 -1.73 -6.51 -9.73
CA VAL A 222 -2.66 -6.44 -10.87
C VAL A 222 -3.56 -5.20 -10.77
N ALA A 223 -4.10 -4.94 -9.58
CA ALA A 223 -4.97 -3.81 -9.34
C ALA A 223 -4.23 -2.46 -9.53
N LEU A 224 -3.02 -2.32 -8.99
CA LEU A 224 -2.17 -1.14 -9.20
C LEU A 224 -1.84 -0.93 -10.68
N TRP A 225 -1.51 -2.02 -11.39
CA TRP A 225 -1.20 -1.95 -12.81
C TRP A 225 -2.39 -1.38 -13.60
N PHE A 226 -3.57 -1.97 -13.46
CA PHE A 226 -4.77 -1.51 -14.17
C PHE A 226 -5.29 -0.15 -13.70
N ALA A 227 -4.99 0.26 -12.46
CA ALA A 227 -5.33 1.59 -11.98
C ALA A 227 -4.50 2.69 -12.66
N PHE A 228 -3.20 2.47 -12.83
CA PHE A 228 -2.26 3.52 -13.25
C PHE A 228 -1.60 3.30 -14.60
N LEU A 229 -1.59 2.08 -15.11
CA LEU A 229 -0.98 1.65 -16.36
C LEU A 229 -1.96 0.84 -17.22
N PRO A 230 -3.23 1.29 -17.42
CA PRO A 230 -4.18 0.51 -18.20
C PRO A 230 -3.68 0.35 -19.64
N THR A 231 -3.80 -0.87 -20.20
CA THR A 231 -3.53 -1.12 -21.61
C THR A 231 -4.61 -0.48 -22.48
N GLU A 232 -4.29 -0.19 -23.74
CA GLU A 232 -5.27 0.35 -24.69
C GLU A 232 -6.47 -0.58 -24.88
N ALA A 233 -6.23 -1.89 -24.93
CA ALA A 233 -7.30 -2.90 -25.03
C ALA A 233 -8.26 -2.83 -23.83
N TYR A 234 -7.71 -2.70 -22.62
CA TYR A 234 -8.52 -2.57 -21.41
C TYR A 234 -9.29 -1.24 -21.38
N THR A 235 -8.66 -0.15 -21.79
CA THR A 235 -9.31 1.16 -21.90
C THR A 235 -10.48 1.12 -22.89
N ARG A 236 -10.28 0.54 -24.08
CA ARG A 236 -11.35 0.34 -25.07
C ARG A 236 -12.51 -0.51 -24.51
N PHE A 237 -12.20 -1.62 -23.86
CA PHE A 237 -13.21 -2.45 -23.21
C PHE A 237 -14.08 -1.67 -22.20
N LEU A 238 -13.47 -0.78 -21.38
CA LEU A 238 -14.21 0.04 -20.42
C LEU A 238 -15.14 1.04 -21.10
N LEU A 239 -14.65 1.70 -22.18
CA LEU A 239 -15.43 2.66 -22.95
C LEU A 239 -16.61 2.01 -23.66
N GLU A 240 -16.41 0.88 -24.34
CA GLU A 240 -17.46 0.11 -25.02
C GLU A 240 -18.54 -0.40 -24.04
N ARG A 241 -18.09 -0.86 -22.86
CA ARG A 241 -19.01 -1.29 -21.80
C ARG A 241 -19.86 -0.13 -21.29
N ALA A 242 -19.28 1.05 -21.12
CA ALA A 242 -20.01 2.23 -20.68
C ALA A 242 -21.02 2.70 -21.74
N ALA A 243 -20.64 2.72 -23.02
CA ALA A 243 -21.54 3.09 -24.13
C ALA A 243 -22.79 2.20 -24.20
N ARG A 244 -22.64 0.89 -24.00
CA ARG A 244 -23.77 -0.06 -23.95
C ARG A 244 -24.76 0.22 -22.81
N HIS A 245 -24.31 0.78 -21.69
CA HIS A 245 -25.17 1.09 -20.55
C HIS A 245 -25.90 2.43 -20.68
N VAL A 246 -25.45 3.33 -21.54
CA VAL A 246 -26.13 4.61 -21.82
C VAL A 246 -27.24 4.43 -22.86
N GLN A 247 -27.16 3.40 -23.70
CA GLN A 247 -28.12 3.10 -24.75
C GLN A 247 -29.29 2.18 -24.28
N ALA A 248 -29.16 1.55 -23.13
CA ALA A 248 -30.17 0.67 -22.51
C ALA A 248 -30.96 1.40 -21.44
#